data_67f7ac29b0738958f557d2f3acf61345
#
_entry.id   67f7ac29b0738958f557d2f3acf61345
#
_cell.length_a   1.000
_cell.length_b   1.000
_cell.length_c   1.000
_cell.angle_alpha   90.00
_cell.angle_beta   90.00
_cell.angle_gamma   90.00
#
_symmetry.space_group_name_H-M   'P 1'
#
loop_
_entity.id
_entity.type
_entity.pdbx_description
1 polymer ?
#
loop_
_entity_poly.entity_id
_entity_poly.type
_entity_poly.pdbx_seq_one_letter_code
_entity_poly.pdbx_strand_id
1 'polypeptide(L)'
;MADKEDLTRFGVAFPTPLIEQFDRYIEEQGYKNRSEAFRDLVRKTLLEPSALHAEQDVAGTIVMVYDHHISDLPIRLMELQHEAHHDIISNMHVHLNHDQCLEVIAVRGNLGRLRHLHQQIQVQKGVLYAELSVTYVDELNKMASHHSHNYDHSHNQQSPHHHSDSSSE
;
A
#
# COMPACT_ATOMS: atom_id res chain seq x y z
N MET A 1 21.09 -19.13 -32.19
CA MET A 1 21.03 -20.27 -31.25
C MET A 1 20.32 -19.76 -30.03
N ALA A 2 19.12 -20.23 -29.74
CA ALA A 2 18.41 -19.82 -28.52
C ALA A 2 19.12 -20.51 -27.34
N ASP A 3 19.59 -19.71 -26.39
CA ASP A 3 20.14 -20.21 -25.13
C ASP A 3 19.08 -21.08 -24.45
N LYS A 4 19.44 -22.33 -24.21
CA LYS A 4 18.60 -23.28 -23.50
C LYS A 4 18.62 -22.86 -22.02
N GLU A 5 17.57 -22.14 -21.57
CA GLU A 5 17.45 -21.77 -20.16
C GLU A 5 17.65 -23.01 -19.29
N ASP A 6 18.59 -22.95 -18.35
CA ASP A 6 18.84 -23.99 -17.35
C ASP A 6 17.63 -24.01 -16.38
N LEU A 7 16.86 -25.09 -16.41
CA LEU A 7 15.63 -25.23 -15.63
C LEU A 7 15.91 -25.95 -14.31
N THR A 8 15.74 -25.23 -13.20
CA THR A 8 15.71 -25.83 -11.87
C THR A 8 14.29 -26.33 -11.55
N ARG A 9 14.18 -27.59 -11.09
CA ARG A 9 12.90 -28.18 -10.67
C ARG A 9 12.83 -28.19 -9.15
N PHE A 10 11.70 -27.74 -8.60
CA PHE A 10 11.41 -27.81 -7.17
C PHE A 10 9.94 -28.19 -6.94
N GLY A 11 9.64 -28.74 -5.77
CA GLY A 11 8.27 -29.11 -5.38
C GLY A 11 7.72 -28.19 -4.30
N VAL A 12 6.43 -27.85 -4.41
CA VAL A 12 5.70 -27.08 -3.41
C VAL A 12 4.44 -27.86 -3.01
N ALA A 13 4.16 -27.94 -1.70
CA ALA A 13 2.93 -28.50 -1.18
C ALA A 13 1.92 -27.38 -0.94
N PHE A 14 0.69 -27.59 -1.44
CA PHE A 14 -0.44 -26.66 -1.24
C PHE A 14 -1.57 -27.39 -0.47
N PRO A 15 -2.31 -26.66 0.37
CA PRO A 15 -3.61 -27.13 0.85
C PRO A 15 -4.56 -27.39 -0.33
N THR A 16 -5.34 -28.50 -0.26
CA THR A 16 -6.25 -28.88 -1.36
C THR A 16 -7.20 -27.74 -1.80
N PRO A 17 -7.85 -26.98 -0.89
CA PRO A 17 -8.74 -25.90 -1.31
C PRO A 17 -8.03 -24.78 -2.06
N LEU A 18 -6.75 -24.51 -1.74
CA LEU A 18 -5.98 -23.48 -2.42
C LEU A 18 -5.56 -23.91 -3.83
N ILE A 19 -5.15 -25.16 -4.00
CA ILE A 19 -4.80 -25.67 -5.33
C ILE A 19 -6.02 -25.76 -6.26
N GLU A 20 -7.21 -26.07 -5.75
CA GLU A 20 -8.44 -26.04 -6.53
C GLU A 20 -8.82 -24.62 -6.99
N GLN A 21 -8.58 -23.61 -6.16
CA GLN A 21 -8.76 -22.20 -6.55
C GLN A 21 -7.73 -21.80 -7.61
N PHE A 22 -6.50 -22.24 -7.46
CA PHE A 22 -5.45 -21.97 -8.44
C PHE A 22 -5.75 -22.64 -9.79
N ASP A 23 -6.29 -23.84 -9.81
CA ASP A 23 -6.68 -24.50 -11.05
C ASP A 23 -7.80 -23.76 -11.79
N ARG A 24 -8.82 -23.25 -11.06
CA ARG A 24 -9.84 -22.38 -11.66
C ARG A 24 -9.24 -21.10 -12.25
N TYR A 25 -8.36 -20.44 -11.51
CA TYR A 25 -7.64 -19.26 -12.00
C TYR A 25 -6.84 -19.56 -13.27
N ILE A 26 -6.16 -20.71 -13.36
CA ILE A 26 -5.41 -21.14 -14.55
C ILE A 26 -6.33 -21.26 -15.77
N GLU A 27 -7.49 -21.88 -15.61
CA GLU A 27 -8.49 -22.03 -16.67
C GLU A 27 -9.04 -20.68 -17.12
N GLU A 28 -9.43 -19.81 -16.19
CA GLU A 28 -9.96 -18.47 -16.46
C GLU A 28 -8.94 -17.58 -17.20
N GLN A 29 -7.67 -17.69 -16.85
CA GLN A 29 -6.60 -16.90 -17.49
C GLN A 29 -6.04 -17.54 -18.78
N GLY A 30 -6.51 -18.75 -19.14
CA GLY A 30 -6.09 -19.42 -20.38
C GLY A 30 -4.68 -20.04 -20.34
N TYR A 31 -4.12 -20.29 -19.18
CA TYR A 31 -2.83 -20.97 -19.05
C TYR A 31 -2.94 -22.45 -19.41
N LYS A 32 -1.92 -22.97 -20.08
CA LYS A 32 -1.90 -24.39 -20.50
C LYS A 32 -1.58 -25.36 -19.36
N ASN A 33 -0.90 -24.90 -18.33
CA ASN A 33 -0.54 -25.73 -17.17
C ASN A 33 -0.11 -24.88 -15.96
N ARG A 34 -0.11 -25.51 -14.77
CA ARG A 34 0.27 -24.88 -13.49
C ARG A 34 1.66 -24.26 -13.51
N SER A 35 2.63 -24.91 -14.16
CA SER A 35 4.03 -24.43 -14.20
C SER A 35 4.19 -23.15 -14.99
N GLU A 36 3.40 -22.93 -16.03
CA GLU A 36 3.37 -21.70 -16.81
C GLU A 36 2.77 -20.56 -15.97
N ALA A 37 1.58 -20.77 -15.41
CA ALA A 37 0.92 -19.80 -14.54
C ALA A 37 1.81 -19.41 -13.35
N PHE A 38 2.45 -20.39 -12.71
CA PHE A 38 3.34 -20.13 -11.58
C PHE A 38 4.56 -19.30 -11.98
N ARG A 39 5.20 -19.59 -13.12
CA ARG A 39 6.32 -18.79 -13.62
C ARG A 39 5.91 -17.34 -13.91
N ASP A 40 4.73 -17.14 -14.48
CA ASP A 40 4.23 -15.81 -14.78
C ASP A 40 3.89 -15.01 -13.52
N LEU A 41 3.29 -15.66 -12.49
CA LEU A 41 3.09 -15.04 -11.19
C LEU A 41 4.42 -14.63 -10.53
N VAL A 42 5.43 -15.52 -10.56
CA VAL A 42 6.77 -15.20 -10.04
C VAL A 42 7.40 -14.04 -10.82
N ARG A 43 7.34 -14.07 -12.16
CA ARG A 43 7.84 -12.97 -12.99
C ARG A 43 7.14 -11.67 -12.66
N LYS A 44 5.81 -11.67 -12.58
CA LYS A 44 5.02 -10.49 -12.25
C LYS A 44 5.44 -9.91 -10.91
N THR A 45 5.58 -10.74 -9.88
CA THR A 45 5.99 -10.32 -8.54
C THR A 45 7.42 -9.77 -8.50
N LEU A 46 8.35 -10.35 -9.29
CA LEU A 46 9.75 -9.92 -9.31
C LEU A 46 10.02 -8.76 -10.28
N LEU A 47 9.18 -8.60 -11.33
CA LEU A 47 9.33 -7.58 -12.37
C LEU A 47 8.41 -6.39 -12.14
N GLU A 48 7.49 -6.44 -11.16
CA GLU A 48 6.79 -5.23 -10.74
C GLU A 48 7.86 -4.20 -10.36
N PRO A 49 7.96 -3.09 -11.13
CA PRO A 49 8.92 -2.08 -10.77
C PRO A 49 8.53 -1.63 -9.36
N SER A 50 9.39 -1.84 -8.41
CA SER A 50 9.37 -1.05 -7.20
C SER A 50 9.76 0.37 -7.60
N ALA A 51 8.90 1.06 -8.34
CA ALA A 51 9.05 2.45 -8.75
C ALA A 51 9.11 3.39 -7.52
N LEU A 52 8.91 2.82 -6.35
CA LEU A 52 8.94 3.47 -5.07
C LEU A 52 10.31 3.29 -4.44
N HIS A 53 11.08 4.38 -4.35
CA HIS A 53 12.34 4.38 -3.63
C HIS A 53 12.10 4.10 -2.14
N ALA A 54 12.92 3.22 -1.54
CA ALA A 54 12.79 2.86 -0.13
C ALA A 54 12.86 4.07 0.82
N GLU A 55 13.54 5.13 0.41
CA GLU A 55 13.72 6.38 1.16
C GLU A 55 12.49 7.32 1.18
N GLN A 56 11.46 7.02 0.40
CA GLN A 56 10.27 7.88 0.33
C GLN A 56 9.38 7.75 1.55
N ASP A 57 8.88 8.90 2.02
CA ASP A 57 7.82 8.94 3.02
C ASP A 57 6.46 8.72 2.36
N VAL A 58 5.72 7.76 2.90
CA VAL A 58 4.42 7.32 2.40
C VAL A 58 3.42 7.22 3.55
N ALA A 59 2.15 7.21 3.21
CA ALA A 59 1.08 6.81 4.11
C ALA A 59 0.31 5.65 3.50
N GLY A 60 -0.28 4.80 4.33
CA GLY A 60 -1.00 3.65 3.84
C GLY A 60 -1.57 2.78 4.94
N THR A 61 -1.80 1.53 4.58
CA THR A 61 -2.32 0.53 5.52
C THR A 61 -1.57 -0.79 5.35
N ILE A 62 -1.36 -1.47 6.47
CA ILE A 62 -1.08 -2.91 6.49
C ILE A 62 -2.37 -3.60 6.90
N VAL A 63 -2.88 -4.47 6.04
CA VAL A 63 -4.05 -5.30 6.32
C VAL A 63 -3.58 -6.73 6.51
N MET A 64 -3.95 -7.36 7.62
CA MET A 64 -3.61 -8.75 7.87
C MET A 64 -4.79 -9.55 8.40
N VAL A 65 -4.80 -10.84 8.10
CA VAL A 65 -5.71 -11.85 8.67
C VAL A 65 -4.86 -12.92 9.31
N TYR A 66 -5.18 -13.28 10.54
CA TYR A 66 -4.42 -14.28 11.28
C TYR A 66 -5.30 -15.13 12.19
N ASP A 67 -4.80 -16.32 12.54
CA ASP A 67 -5.40 -17.22 13.51
C ASP A 67 -4.91 -16.85 14.92
N HIS A 68 -5.83 -16.34 15.76
CA HIS A 68 -5.50 -15.91 17.11
C HIS A 68 -5.34 -17.05 18.12
N HIS A 69 -5.65 -18.30 17.72
CA HIS A 69 -5.41 -19.47 18.57
C HIS A 69 -3.95 -19.99 18.51
N ILE A 70 -3.16 -19.49 17.58
CA ILE A 70 -1.72 -19.73 17.59
C ILE A 70 -1.11 -18.99 18.79
N SER A 71 -0.69 -19.73 19.82
CA SER A 71 -0.50 -19.28 21.20
C SER A 71 0.34 -18.01 21.37
N ASP A 72 1.38 -17.83 20.57
CA ASP A 72 2.32 -16.72 20.73
C ASP A 72 2.12 -15.61 19.68
N LEU A 73 1.26 -15.85 18.68
CA LEU A 73 1.11 -14.95 17.54
C LEU A 73 0.60 -13.56 17.93
N PRO A 74 -0.48 -13.40 18.72
CA PRO A 74 -0.97 -12.07 19.10
C PRO A 74 0.09 -11.24 19.84
N ILE A 75 0.88 -11.89 20.69
CA ILE A 75 1.97 -11.25 21.45
C ILE A 75 3.07 -10.80 20.49
N ARG A 76 3.48 -11.69 19.57
CA ARG A 76 4.49 -11.36 18.55
C ARG A 76 4.07 -10.22 17.65
N LEU A 77 2.82 -10.21 17.19
CA LEU A 77 2.29 -9.12 16.36
C LEU A 77 2.28 -7.78 17.12
N MET A 78 1.93 -7.81 18.40
CA MET A 78 1.99 -6.63 19.26
C MET A 78 3.43 -6.13 19.45
N GLU A 79 4.40 -7.02 19.68
CA GLU A 79 5.82 -6.67 19.79
C GLU A 79 6.34 -6.00 18.52
N LEU A 80 6.06 -6.56 17.33
CA LEU A 80 6.45 -5.99 16.04
C LEU A 80 5.86 -4.60 15.83
N GLN A 81 4.60 -4.39 16.23
CA GLN A 81 3.96 -3.07 16.16
C GLN A 81 4.59 -2.09 17.16
N HIS A 82 4.95 -2.53 18.35
CA HIS A 82 5.66 -1.70 19.34
C HIS A 82 7.03 -1.25 18.83
N GLU A 83 7.78 -2.12 18.19
CA GLU A 83 9.08 -1.77 17.58
C GLU A 83 8.93 -0.71 16.48
N ALA A 84 7.81 -0.74 15.74
CA ALA A 84 7.50 0.18 14.65
C ALA A 84 6.56 1.34 15.05
N HIS A 85 6.39 1.63 16.34
CA HIS A 85 5.39 2.58 16.86
C HIS A 85 5.47 4.00 16.26
N HIS A 86 6.67 4.45 15.81
CA HIS A 86 6.84 5.75 15.16
C HIS A 86 6.18 5.84 13.77
N ASP A 87 6.00 4.70 13.11
CA ASP A 87 5.43 4.61 11.76
C ASP A 87 3.93 4.19 11.80
N ILE A 88 3.39 3.85 12.97
CA ILE A 88 2.00 3.44 13.16
C ILE A 88 1.17 4.62 13.69
N ILE A 89 0.08 4.96 12.97
CA ILE A 89 -0.85 6.03 13.35
C ILE A 89 -1.97 5.47 14.24
N SER A 90 -2.55 4.35 13.81
CA SER A 90 -3.66 3.70 14.49
C SER A 90 -3.80 2.25 14.02
N ASN A 91 -4.54 1.50 14.78
CA ASN A 91 -4.82 0.10 14.52
C ASN A 91 -6.31 -0.18 14.77
N MET A 92 -6.92 -1.00 13.93
CA MET A 92 -8.29 -1.48 14.06
C MET A 92 -8.28 -2.99 14.03
N HIS A 93 -8.82 -3.60 15.07
CA HIS A 93 -8.92 -5.04 15.24
C HIS A 93 -10.38 -5.49 15.11
N VAL A 94 -10.65 -6.50 14.29
CA VAL A 94 -11.97 -7.03 14.02
C VAL A 94 -11.95 -8.55 14.11
N HIS A 95 -12.83 -9.13 14.90
CA HIS A 95 -13.06 -10.58 14.89
C HIS A 95 -13.90 -10.97 13.69
N LEU A 96 -13.33 -11.72 12.75
CA LEU A 96 -14.05 -12.21 11.57
C LEU A 96 -14.93 -13.42 11.91
N ASN A 97 -14.41 -14.32 12.73
CA ASN A 97 -15.08 -15.51 13.23
C ASN A 97 -14.40 -15.99 14.53
N HIS A 98 -14.70 -17.22 14.97
CA HIS A 98 -14.16 -17.81 16.20
C HIS A 98 -12.62 -17.93 16.17
N ASP A 99 -12.02 -18.16 15.01
CA ASP A 99 -10.61 -18.51 14.87
C ASP A 99 -9.76 -17.38 14.24
N GLN A 100 -10.40 -16.45 13.51
CA GLN A 100 -9.69 -15.48 12.67
C GLN A 100 -10.00 -14.05 13.04
N CYS A 101 -8.93 -13.26 13.08
CA CYS A 101 -8.99 -11.81 13.24
C CYS A 101 -8.47 -11.11 11.98
N LEU A 102 -9.12 -10.00 11.65
CA LEU A 102 -8.63 -9.00 10.70
C LEU A 102 -8.05 -7.84 11.50
N GLU A 103 -6.88 -7.40 11.13
CA GLU A 103 -6.28 -6.19 11.67
C GLU A 103 -5.90 -5.24 10.53
N VAL A 104 -6.25 -3.96 10.69
CA VAL A 104 -5.93 -2.90 9.76
C VAL A 104 -5.08 -1.87 10.51
N ILE A 105 -3.83 -1.74 10.12
CA ILE A 105 -2.87 -0.82 10.72
C ILE A 105 -2.68 0.36 9.77
N ALA A 106 -3.09 1.56 10.17
CA ALA A 106 -2.78 2.78 9.44
C ALA A 106 -1.34 3.19 9.73
N VAL A 107 -0.55 3.38 8.67
CA VAL A 107 0.88 3.64 8.76
C VAL A 107 1.28 4.90 8.00
N ARG A 108 2.34 5.56 8.48
CA ARG A 108 2.98 6.69 7.80
C ARG A 108 4.46 6.72 8.17
N GLY A 109 5.33 6.71 7.18
CA GLY A 109 6.76 6.76 7.38
C GLY A 109 7.55 6.36 6.16
N ASN A 110 8.81 6.06 6.36
CA ASN A 110 9.71 5.62 5.33
C ASN A 110 9.28 4.26 4.75
N LEU A 111 9.14 4.18 3.42
CA LEU A 111 8.65 2.98 2.75
C LEU A 111 9.50 1.74 3.04
N GLY A 112 10.83 1.90 3.17
CA GLY A 112 11.72 0.79 3.49
C GLY A 112 11.41 0.18 4.86
N ARG A 113 11.16 1.02 5.88
CA ARG A 113 10.76 0.55 7.22
C ARG A 113 9.39 -0.11 7.21
N LEU A 114 8.41 0.46 6.49
CA LEU A 114 7.08 -0.13 6.37
C LEU A 114 7.08 -1.48 5.66
N ARG A 115 7.89 -1.62 4.60
CA ARG A 115 8.12 -2.91 3.94
C ARG A 115 8.76 -3.93 4.87
N HIS A 116 9.71 -3.50 5.69
CA HIS A 116 10.35 -4.37 6.66
C HIS A 116 9.33 -4.87 7.70
N LEU A 117 8.52 -3.98 8.28
CA LEU A 117 7.45 -4.35 9.19
C LEU A 117 6.47 -5.34 8.55
N HIS A 118 6.00 -5.05 7.33
CA HIS A 118 5.12 -5.95 6.59
C HIS A 118 5.73 -7.33 6.40
N GLN A 119 7.01 -7.41 6.00
CA GLN A 119 7.72 -8.67 5.85
C GLN A 119 7.82 -9.45 7.15
N GLN A 120 8.13 -8.78 8.27
CA GLN A 120 8.19 -9.41 9.59
C GLN A 120 6.82 -9.98 10.00
N ILE A 121 5.73 -9.28 9.72
CA ILE A 121 4.36 -9.75 9.97
C ILE A 121 4.03 -10.96 9.09
N GLN A 122 4.26 -10.85 7.79
CA GLN A 122 3.87 -11.85 6.80
C GLN A 122 4.48 -13.23 7.03
N VAL A 123 5.70 -13.29 7.59
CA VAL A 123 6.39 -14.57 7.83
C VAL A 123 6.00 -15.24 9.15
N GLN A 124 5.18 -14.60 10.00
CA GLN A 124 4.76 -15.19 11.26
C GLN A 124 3.84 -16.39 11.02
N LYS A 125 4.13 -17.48 11.74
CA LYS A 125 3.27 -18.67 11.67
C LYS A 125 1.88 -18.35 12.21
N GLY A 126 0.85 -18.58 11.39
CA GLY A 126 -0.55 -18.28 11.73
C GLY A 126 -1.07 -16.98 11.10
N VAL A 127 -0.22 -16.17 10.48
CA VAL A 127 -0.66 -15.12 9.56
C VAL A 127 -1.07 -15.79 8.25
N LEU A 128 -2.34 -15.60 7.89
CA LEU A 128 -2.96 -16.20 6.70
C LEU A 128 -2.86 -15.27 5.49
N TYR A 129 -2.84 -13.98 5.76
CA TYR A 129 -2.77 -12.91 4.76
C TYR A 129 -2.12 -11.68 5.38
N ALA A 130 -1.27 -11.00 4.62
CA ALA A 130 -0.78 -9.67 4.93
C ALA A 130 -0.49 -8.91 3.64
N GLU A 131 -0.90 -7.64 3.59
CA GLU A 131 -0.68 -6.74 2.44
C GLU A 131 -0.39 -5.33 2.92
N LEU A 132 0.61 -4.69 2.31
CA LEU A 132 0.95 -3.28 2.49
C LEU A 132 0.47 -2.50 1.26
N SER A 133 -0.48 -1.60 1.45
CA SER A 133 -0.94 -0.64 0.45
C SER A 133 -0.53 0.76 0.84
N VAL A 134 0.18 1.48 -0.04
CA VAL A 134 0.71 2.82 0.25
C VAL A 134 0.43 3.82 -0.86
N THR A 135 0.37 5.10 -0.46
CA THR A 135 0.29 6.25 -1.37
C THR A 135 1.33 7.30 -0.96
N TYR A 136 1.75 8.13 -1.92
CA TYR A 136 2.67 9.23 -1.64
C TYR A 136 1.98 10.36 -0.87
N VAL A 137 2.67 10.89 0.13
CA VAL A 137 2.16 12.04 0.91
C VAL A 137 2.53 13.36 0.22
N ASP A 138 3.71 13.42 -0.43
CA ASP A 138 4.25 14.67 -0.99
C ASP A 138 3.64 15.10 -2.34
N GLU A 139 3.14 14.18 -3.15
CA GLU A 139 2.50 14.54 -4.43
C GLU A 139 1.16 15.26 -4.25
N LEU A 140 0.42 14.97 -3.19
CA LEU A 140 -0.82 15.66 -2.87
C LEU A 140 -0.58 17.13 -2.49
N ASN A 141 0.54 17.43 -1.83
CA ASN A 141 0.92 18.81 -1.49
C ASN A 141 1.40 19.61 -2.71
N LYS A 142 2.07 18.99 -3.67
CA LYS A 142 2.48 19.66 -4.92
C LYS A 142 1.28 19.98 -5.81
N MET A 143 0.28 19.11 -5.90
CA MET A 143 -0.95 19.38 -6.65
C MET A 143 -1.79 20.48 -5.99
N ALA A 144 -1.84 20.55 -4.66
CA ALA A 144 -2.55 21.60 -3.95
C ALA A 144 -1.89 22.99 -4.10
N SER A 145 -0.55 23.05 -4.17
CA SER A 145 0.19 24.30 -4.35
C SER A 145 0.11 24.88 -5.77
N HIS A 146 -0.15 24.07 -6.79
CA HIS A 146 -0.33 24.52 -8.17
C HIS A 146 -1.72 25.11 -8.45
N HIS A 147 -2.72 24.91 -7.56
CA HIS A 147 -4.07 25.46 -7.74
C HIS A 147 -4.29 26.80 -7.02
N SER A 148 -3.33 27.32 -6.24
CA SER A 148 -3.51 28.57 -5.47
C SER A 148 -2.92 29.82 -6.10
N HIS A 149 -2.37 29.79 -7.32
CA HIS A 149 -1.71 30.94 -7.95
C HIS A 149 -2.43 31.50 -9.20
N ASN A 150 -3.74 31.35 -9.35
CA ASN A 150 -4.44 31.95 -10.51
C ASN A 150 -5.70 32.73 -10.09
N TYR A 151 -5.58 33.62 -9.09
CA TYR A 151 -6.53 34.73 -8.92
C TYR A 151 -5.74 36.03 -8.85
N ASP A 152 -5.36 36.51 -10.02
CA ASP A 152 -4.83 37.86 -10.21
C ASP A 152 -6.01 38.84 -10.25
N HIS A 153 -6.18 39.60 -9.17
CA HIS A 153 -7.12 40.69 -9.10
C HIS A 153 -6.49 41.93 -9.75
N SER A 154 -6.73 42.08 -11.05
CA SER A 154 -6.56 43.37 -11.73
C SER A 154 -7.63 44.34 -11.27
N HIS A 155 -7.37 45.09 -10.21
CA HIS A 155 -8.12 46.28 -9.89
C HIS A 155 -7.59 47.48 -10.69
N ASN A 156 -8.32 47.81 -11.73
CA ASN A 156 -8.21 49.03 -12.50
C ASN A 156 -8.58 50.24 -11.61
N GLN A 157 -7.56 51.06 -11.29
CA GLN A 157 -7.76 52.38 -10.66
C GLN A 157 -8.18 53.36 -11.74
N GLN A 158 -9.43 53.81 -11.74
CA GLN A 158 -9.87 55.06 -12.39
C GLN A 158 -10.11 56.10 -11.30
N SER A 159 -9.29 57.14 -11.35
CA SER A 159 -9.47 58.37 -10.60
C SER A 159 -10.60 59.21 -11.20
N PRO A 160 -11.47 59.87 -10.42
CA PRO A 160 -12.30 60.98 -10.91
C PRO A 160 -11.71 62.31 -10.56
N HIS A 161 -11.76 63.17 -11.54
CA HIS A 161 -11.43 64.56 -11.58
C HIS A 161 -12.23 65.44 -10.61
N HIS A 162 -11.54 66.49 -10.17
CA HIS A 162 -12.06 67.72 -9.58
C HIS A 162 -13.31 68.29 -10.25
N HIS A 163 -14.23 68.79 -9.46
CA HIS A 163 -14.91 70.04 -9.68
C HIS A 163 -15.26 70.73 -8.34
N SER A 164 -14.66 71.92 -8.20
CA SER A 164 -15.07 72.99 -7.32
C SER A 164 -16.40 73.60 -7.76
N ASP A 165 -17.22 74.02 -6.80
CA ASP A 165 -17.88 75.35 -6.76
C ASP A 165 -18.74 75.39 -5.47
N SER A 166 -18.38 76.25 -4.62
CA SER A 166 -18.87 77.57 -4.21
C SER A 166 -20.39 77.73 -3.97
N SER A 167 -20.64 78.30 -2.80
CA SER A 167 -21.66 79.30 -2.42
C SER A 167 -22.71 78.92 -1.39
N SER A 168 -22.59 79.58 -0.26
CA SER A 168 -23.54 80.46 0.47
C SER A 168 -24.85 79.81 0.96
N GLU A 169 -25.05 79.80 2.21
CA GLU A 169 -25.69 80.64 3.18
C GLU A 169 -25.70 79.93 4.58
#